data_1f1e8c3c7a0a74f0d3d0ae1de08f198e
#
_entry.id   1f1e8c3c7a0a74f0d3d0ae1de08f198e
#
_cell.length_a   1.000
_cell.length_b   1.000
_cell.length_c   1.000
_cell.angle_alpha   90.00
_cell.angle_beta   90.00
_cell.angle_gamma   90.00
#
_symmetry.space_group_name_H-M   'P 1'
#
loop_
_entity.id
_entity.type
_entity.pdbx_description
1 polymer ?
#
loop_
_entity_poly.entity_id
_entity_poly.type
_entity_poly.pdbx_seq_one_letter_code
_entity_poly.pdbx_strand_id
1 'polypeptide(L)'
;VNELLDEYQVTLYLFPETMWERRGFYFPDERIIYVNRDLSIEEREEGILYELGHINHDPANYKRLLYKYENEADRFMIRHLISEELAQYEVSDFNWLQFAERHKISTTWGEDMIQEEFKNIVGA
;
A
#
# COMPACT_ATOMS: atom_id res chain seq x y z
N VAL A 1 -6.36 -7.98 -3.78
CA VAL A 1 -5.69 -7.00 -4.64
C VAL A 1 -6.32 -6.94 -6.03
N ASN A 2 -6.62 -8.08 -6.63
CA ASN A 2 -7.25 -8.11 -7.96
C ASN A 2 -8.61 -7.40 -7.97
N GLU A 3 -9.39 -7.58 -6.92
CA GLU A 3 -10.70 -6.91 -6.80
C GLU A 3 -10.53 -5.40 -6.72
N LEU A 4 -9.51 -4.92 -6.01
CA LEU A 4 -9.21 -3.49 -5.92
C LEU A 4 -8.77 -2.93 -7.27
N LEU A 5 -7.94 -3.65 -8.01
CA LEU A 5 -7.52 -3.23 -9.33
C LEU A 5 -8.72 -3.06 -10.26
N ASP A 6 -9.66 -4.00 -10.21
CA ASP A 6 -10.89 -3.92 -10.99
C ASP A 6 -11.76 -2.75 -10.55
N GLU A 7 -11.92 -2.56 -9.24
CA GLU A 7 -12.71 -1.48 -8.67
C GLU A 7 -12.20 -0.10 -9.12
N TYR A 8 -10.87 0.08 -9.09
CA TYR A 8 -10.26 1.34 -9.50
C TYR A 8 -9.99 1.42 -10.99
N GLN A 9 -10.33 0.37 -11.75
CA GLN A 9 -10.12 0.32 -13.20
C GLN A 9 -8.66 0.52 -13.57
N VAL A 10 -7.78 -0.19 -12.90
CA VAL A 10 -6.33 -0.13 -13.10
C VAL A 10 -5.83 -1.46 -13.64
N THR A 11 -4.98 -1.39 -14.65
CA THR A 11 -4.32 -2.57 -15.21
C THR A 11 -2.98 -2.78 -14.52
N LEU A 12 -2.68 -4.04 -14.20
CA LEU A 12 -1.40 -4.41 -13.60
C LEU A 12 -0.48 -4.95 -14.68
N TYR A 13 0.76 -4.47 -14.70
CA TYR A 13 1.81 -4.97 -15.59
C TYR A 13 3.02 -5.36 -14.76
N LEU A 14 3.52 -6.57 -14.94
CA LEU A 14 4.69 -7.07 -14.22
C LEU A 14 5.93 -6.93 -15.11
N PHE A 15 6.99 -6.36 -14.57
CA PHE A 15 8.25 -6.21 -15.30
C PHE A 15 9.39 -6.93 -14.57
N PRO A 16 10.42 -7.42 -15.32
CA PRO A 16 11.57 -8.06 -14.70
C PRO A 16 12.52 -7.02 -14.08
N GLU A 17 13.16 -7.40 -12.98
CA GLU A 17 14.12 -6.53 -12.29
C GLU A 17 15.25 -6.05 -13.22
N THR A 18 15.63 -6.87 -14.20
CA THR A 18 16.64 -6.50 -15.18
C THR A 18 16.26 -5.31 -16.05
N MET A 19 14.95 -5.06 -16.21
CA MET A 19 14.46 -3.91 -16.95
C MET A 19 14.51 -2.64 -16.11
N TRP A 20 14.26 -2.77 -14.78
CA TRP A 20 14.08 -1.62 -13.91
C TRP A 20 14.28 -2.04 -12.46
N GLU A 21 15.17 -1.38 -11.75
CA GLU A 21 15.48 -1.72 -10.34
C GLU A 21 14.50 -1.13 -9.33
N ARG A 22 13.32 -0.73 -9.74
CA ARG A 22 12.32 -0.14 -8.87
C ARG A 22 11.26 -1.17 -8.49
N ARG A 23 10.63 -0.92 -7.33
CA ARG A 23 9.56 -1.76 -6.83
C ARG A 23 8.32 -1.67 -7.71
N GLY A 24 7.97 -0.45 -8.14
CA GLY A 24 6.83 -0.24 -9.02
C GLY A 24 6.56 1.24 -9.31
N PHE A 25 5.60 1.46 -10.18
CA PHE A 25 5.17 2.78 -10.63
C PHE A 25 3.72 2.78 -11.03
N TYR A 26 3.05 3.89 -10.78
CA TYR A 26 1.72 4.14 -11.33
C TYR A 26 1.79 5.21 -12.42
N PHE A 27 1.24 4.90 -13.59
CA PHE A 27 1.08 5.86 -14.69
C PHE A 27 -0.39 6.28 -14.75
N PRO A 28 -0.72 7.51 -14.29
CA PRO A 28 -2.11 7.93 -14.18
C PRO A 28 -2.86 8.02 -15.50
N ASP A 29 -2.19 8.50 -16.56
CA ASP A 29 -2.84 8.70 -17.85
C ASP A 29 -3.32 7.39 -18.46
N GLU A 30 -2.52 6.33 -18.37
CA GLU A 30 -2.85 5.01 -18.88
C GLU A 30 -3.59 4.15 -17.85
N ARG A 31 -3.62 4.56 -16.59
CA ARG A 31 -4.16 3.81 -15.46
C ARG A 31 -3.53 2.42 -15.37
N ILE A 32 -2.20 2.39 -15.40
CA ILE A 32 -1.41 1.17 -15.29
C ILE A 32 -0.49 1.27 -14.08
N ILE A 33 -0.46 0.22 -13.27
CA ILE A 33 0.54 0.02 -12.24
C ILE A 33 1.56 -0.98 -12.76
N TYR A 34 2.83 -0.58 -12.80
CA TYR A 34 3.94 -1.47 -13.12
C TYR A 34 4.56 -1.94 -11.82
N VAL A 35 4.71 -3.24 -11.65
CA VAL A 35 5.27 -3.84 -10.44
C VAL A 35 6.38 -4.81 -10.83
N ASN A 36 7.47 -4.79 -10.08
CA ASN A 36 8.59 -5.69 -10.26
C ASN A 36 8.14 -7.13 -9.93
N ARG A 37 8.17 -8.01 -10.92
CA ARG A 37 7.72 -9.40 -10.77
C ARG A 37 8.66 -10.24 -9.91
N ASP A 38 9.91 -9.80 -9.70
CA ASP A 38 10.91 -10.55 -8.94
C ASP A 38 10.82 -10.28 -7.43
N LEU A 39 9.93 -9.39 -7.00
CA LEU A 39 9.60 -9.21 -5.60
C LEU A 39 8.81 -10.43 -5.10
N SER A 40 8.83 -10.66 -3.79
CA SER A 40 7.94 -11.65 -3.19
C SER A 40 6.48 -11.28 -3.45
N ILE A 41 5.58 -12.25 -3.34
CA ILE A 41 4.14 -11.99 -3.50
C ILE A 41 3.68 -10.92 -2.53
N GLU A 42 4.15 -10.98 -1.28
CA GLU A 42 3.80 -10.01 -0.25
C GLU A 42 4.29 -8.60 -0.59
N GLU A 43 5.53 -8.48 -1.03
CA GLU A 43 6.09 -7.20 -1.42
C GLU A 43 5.39 -6.62 -2.66
N ARG A 44 4.99 -7.48 -3.60
CA ARG A 44 4.20 -7.03 -4.76
C ARG A 44 2.86 -6.47 -4.34
N GLU A 45 2.15 -7.16 -3.46
CA GLU A 45 0.85 -6.69 -2.97
C GLU A 45 0.98 -5.36 -2.23
N GLU A 46 1.98 -5.23 -1.37
CA GLU A 46 2.24 -3.98 -0.67
C GLU A 46 2.52 -2.84 -1.64
N GLY A 47 3.32 -3.10 -2.68
CA GLY A 47 3.63 -2.12 -3.71
C GLY A 47 2.39 -1.70 -4.50
N ILE A 48 1.53 -2.64 -4.85
CA ILE A 48 0.28 -2.34 -5.56
C ILE A 48 -0.62 -1.48 -4.68
N LEU A 49 -0.79 -1.85 -3.42
CA LEU A 49 -1.63 -1.07 -2.50
C LEU A 49 -1.11 0.36 -2.31
N TYR A 50 0.21 0.50 -2.19
CA TYR A 50 0.83 1.82 -2.07
C TYR A 50 0.55 2.68 -3.31
N GLU A 51 0.73 2.11 -4.51
CA GLU A 51 0.47 2.84 -5.75
C GLU A 51 -1.03 3.16 -5.92
N LEU A 52 -1.92 2.26 -5.52
CA LEU A 52 -3.36 2.55 -5.50
C LEU A 52 -3.69 3.72 -4.58
N GLY A 53 -2.93 3.87 -3.50
CA GLY A 53 -3.09 5.01 -2.59
C GLY A 53 -2.77 6.35 -3.23
N HIS A 54 -2.05 6.35 -4.35
CA HIS A 54 -1.74 7.57 -5.11
C HIS A 54 -2.72 7.87 -6.24
N ILE A 55 -3.72 7.02 -6.44
CA ILE A 55 -4.56 7.06 -7.65
C ILE A 55 -5.29 8.38 -7.86
N ASN A 56 -5.66 9.06 -6.78
CA ASN A 56 -6.37 10.34 -6.83
C ASN A 56 -5.45 11.54 -6.68
N HIS A 57 -4.14 11.32 -6.65
CA HIS A 57 -3.18 12.39 -6.48
C HIS A 57 -2.84 13.04 -7.82
N ASP A 58 -2.89 14.37 -7.88
CA ASP A 58 -2.55 15.11 -9.08
C ASP A 58 -1.02 15.20 -9.21
N PRO A 59 -0.43 14.64 -10.28
CA PRO A 59 1.02 14.70 -10.48
C PRO A 59 1.59 16.14 -10.47
N ALA A 60 0.79 17.12 -10.91
CA ALA A 60 1.21 18.51 -10.91
C ALA A 60 1.44 19.08 -9.50
N ASN A 61 0.79 18.50 -8.49
CA ASN A 61 0.90 18.92 -7.10
C ASN A 61 1.85 18.04 -6.28
N TYR A 62 2.44 17.00 -6.87
CA TYR A 62 3.17 16.00 -6.11
C TYR A 62 4.34 16.61 -5.33
N LYS A 63 5.12 17.45 -5.96
CA LYS A 63 6.28 18.07 -5.31
C LYS A 63 5.87 18.95 -4.13
N ARG A 64 4.82 19.75 -4.30
CA ARG A 64 4.31 20.66 -3.26
C ARG A 64 3.65 19.92 -2.11
N LEU A 65 2.94 18.83 -2.41
CA LEU A 65 2.15 18.05 -1.45
C LEU A 65 2.78 16.69 -1.15
N LEU A 66 4.10 16.56 -1.29
CA LEU A 66 4.79 15.29 -1.18
C LEU A 66 4.43 14.53 0.10
N TYR A 67 4.60 15.18 1.25
CA TYR A 67 4.37 14.50 2.54
C TYR A 67 2.90 14.12 2.73
N LYS A 68 1.99 14.96 2.28
CA LYS A 68 0.56 14.66 2.35
C LYS A 68 0.22 13.44 1.49
N TYR A 69 0.72 13.41 0.25
CA TYR A 69 0.43 12.32 -0.67
C TYR A 69 1.06 11.01 -0.21
N GLU A 70 2.31 11.07 0.26
CA GLU A 70 2.97 9.87 0.80
C GLU A 70 2.23 9.35 2.03
N ASN A 71 1.79 10.22 2.92
CA ASN A 71 1.03 9.83 4.10
C ASN A 71 -0.29 9.15 3.71
N GLU A 72 -1.01 9.70 2.74
CA GLU A 72 -2.25 9.12 2.26
C GLU A 72 -2.04 7.74 1.62
N ALA A 73 -0.96 7.59 0.84
CA ALA A 73 -0.64 6.31 0.22
C ALA A 73 -0.24 5.26 1.25
N ASP A 74 0.56 5.63 2.25
CA ASP A 74 0.94 4.73 3.34
C ASP A 74 -0.29 4.30 4.14
N ARG A 75 -1.20 5.22 4.45
CA ARG A 75 -2.42 4.90 5.19
C ARG A 75 -3.33 3.96 4.39
N PHE A 76 -3.46 4.19 3.10
CA PHE A 76 -4.24 3.32 2.22
C PHE A 76 -3.68 1.89 2.26
N MET A 77 -2.38 1.75 2.08
CA MET A 77 -1.70 0.46 2.12
C MET A 77 -1.91 -0.24 3.46
N ILE A 78 -1.63 0.46 4.56
CA ILE A 78 -1.73 -0.08 5.92
C ILE A 78 -3.17 -0.51 6.22
N ARG A 79 -4.15 0.30 5.87
CA ARG A 79 -5.56 -0.02 6.09
C ARG A 79 -5.95 -1.33 5.41
N HIS A 80 -5.56 -1.50 4.16
CA HIS A 80 -5.91 -2.71 3.43
C HIS A 80 -5.16 -3.93 3.95
N LEU A 81 -3.89 -3.79 4.35
CA LEU A 81 -3.12 -4.88 4.94
C LEU A 81 -3.71 -5.32 6.28
N ILE A 82 -4.13 -4.36 7.11
CA ILE A 82 -4.79 -4.68 8.39
C ILE A 82 -6.11 -5.40 8.13
N SER A 83 -6.90 -4.90 7.18
CA SER A 83 -8.19 -5.52 6.83
C SER A 83 -8.01 -6.97 6.39
N GLU A 84 -7.00 -7.26 5.58
CA GLU A 84 -6.69 -8.63 5.16
C GLU A 84 -6.31 -9.50 6.35
N GLU A 85 -5.50 -8.98 7.26
CA GLU A 85 -5.10 -9.73 8.45
C GLU A 85 -6.29 -10.03 9.37
N LEU A 86 -7.16 -9.04 9.60
CA LEU A 86 -8.34 -9.20 10.44
C LEU A 86 -9.39 -10.12 9.82
N ALA A 87 -9.36 -10.34 8.52
CA ALA A 87 -10.22 -11.31 7.87
C ALA A 87 -9.83 -12.75 8.20
N GLN A 88 -8.60 -12.98 8.65
CA GLN A 88 -8.05 -14.30 8.92
C GLN A 88 -7.85 -14.59 10.41
N TYR A 89 -7.71 -13.54 11.23
CA TYR A 89 -7.37 -13.67 12.65
C TYR A 89 -8.32 -12.85 13.52
N GLU A 90 -8.35 -13.18 14.81
CA GLU A 90 -9.16 -12.44 15.76
C GLU A 90 -8.62 -11.03 15.98
N VAL A 91 -9.52 -10.05 16.16
CA VAL A 91 -9.16 -8.67 16.45
C VAL A 91 -8.25 -8.58 17.69
N SER A 92 -8.53 -9.39 18.72
CA SER A 92 -7.76 -9.42 19.95
C SER A 92 -6.32 -9.91 19.77
N ASP A 93 -6.02 -10.57 18.66
CA ASP A 93 -4.68 -11.08 18.38
C ASP A 93 -3.81 -10.09 17.60
N PHE A 94 -4.39 -8.95 17.20
CA PHE A 94 -3.65 -7.95 16.44
C PHE A 94 -2.57 -7.30 17.30
N ASN A 95 -1.34 -7.30 16.79
CA ASN A 95 -0.19 -6.67 17.45
C ASN A 95 0.51 -5.76 16.45
N TRP A 96 0.50 -4.46 16.70
CA TRP A 96 1.02 -3.46 15.77
C TRP A 96 2.51 -3.65 15.47
N LEU A 97 3.30 -4.06 16.48
CA LEU A 97 4.74 -4.25 16.29
C LEU A 97 5.05 -5.44 15.38
N GLN A 98 4.35 -6.56 15.59
CA GLN A 98 4.49 -7.73 14.72
C GLN A 98 4.05 -7.42 13.30
N PHE A 99 2.97 -6.65 13.16
CA PHE A 99 2.49 -6.17 11.87
C PHE A 99 3.56 -5.34 11.16
N ALA A 100 4.14 -4.37 11.87
CA ALA A 100 5.20 -3.52 11.32
C ALA A 100 6.41 -4.34 10.88
N GLU A 101 6.83 -5.30 11.70
CA GLU A 101 7.97 -6.17 11.37
C GLU A 101 7.69 -7.02 10.13
N ARG A 102 6.49 -7.60 10.05
CA ARG A 102 6.09 -8.45 8.93
C ARG A 102 6.11 -7.69 7.61
N HIS A 103 5.61 -6.47 7.62
CA HIS A 103 5.51 -5.64 6.42
C HIS A 103 6.69 -4.69 6.25
N LYS A 104 7.71 -4.80 7.09
CA LYS A 104 8.92 -3.97 7.02
C LYS A 104 8.61 -2.47 7.09
N ILE A 105 7.66 -2.11 7.93
CA ILE A 105 7.29 -0.71 8.17
C ILE A 105 8.13 -0.20 9.35
N SER A 106 8.77 0.94 9.16
CA SER A 106 9.55 1.56 10.22
C SER A 106 8.67 1.92 11.42
N THR A 107 9.08 1.53 12.62
CA THR A 107 8.35 1.85 13.84
C THR A 107 8.40 3.35 14.17
N THR A 108 9.39 4.06 13.63
CA THR A 108 9.54 5.51 13.87
C THR A 108 8.33 6.31 13.39
N TRP A 109 7.81 5.98 12.18
CA TRP A 109 6.64 6.68 11.66
C TRP A 109 5.40 5.81 11.65
N GLY A 110 5.58 4.49 11.72
CA GLY A 110 4.50 3.53 11.49
C GLY A 110 3.62 3.26 12.69
N GLU A 111 4.15 3.40 13.92
CA GLU A 111 3.41 3.03 15.12
C GLU A 111 2.05 3.74 15.21
N ASP A 112 2.06 5.07 15.18
CA ASP A 112 0.83 5.84 15.31
C ASP A 112 -0.13 5.57 14.15
N MET A 113 0.40 5.49 12.95
CA MET A 113 -0.40 5.26 11.76
C MET A 113 -1.07 3.88 11.80
N ILE A 114 -0.33 2.83 12.16
CA ILE A 114 -0.87 1.48 12.26
C ILE A 114 -1.96 1.43 13.33
N GLN A 115 -1.70 2.00 14.50
CA GLN A 115 -2.67 2.00 15.59
C GLN A 115 -3.92 2.78 15.24
N GLU A 116 -3.78 3.93 14.60
CA GLU A 116 -4.92 4.75 14.17
C GLU A 116 -5.77 4.03 13.13
N GLU A 117 -5.14 3.43 12.12
CA GLU A 117 -5.89 2.71 11.09
C GLU A 117 -6.58 1.47 11.66
N PHE A 118 -5.92 0.78 12.59
CA PHE A 118 -6.54 -0.34 13.29
C PHE A 118 -7.81 0.10 14.04
N LYS A 119 -7.71 1.18 14.80
CA LYS A 119 -8.86 1.72 15.55
C LYS A 119 -10.00 2.11 14.61
N ASN A 120 -9.66 2.74 13.49
CA ASN A 120 -10.68 3.14 12.51
C ASN A 120 -11.42 1.93 11.94
N ILE A 121 -10.71 0.84 11.68
CA ILE A 121 -11.31 -0.38 11.12
C ILE A 121 -12.22 -1.06 12.14
N VAL A 122 -11.77 -1.19 13.38
CA VAL A 122 -12.56 -1.90 14.42
C VAL A 122 -13.61 -1.03 15.08
N GLY A 123 -13.63 0.24 14.82
CA GLY A 123 -14.64 1.16 15.36
C GLY A 123 -14.45 1.53 16.82
N ALA A 124 -13.24 1.42 17.32
CA ALA A 124 -12.94 1.68 18.72
C ALA A 124 -12.57 3.14 18.97
#